data_9c2e34fe171d5ad7af1ee0c0f230bc68
#
_entry.id   9c2e34fe171d5ad7af1ee0c0f230bc68
#
_cell.length_a   1.000
_cell.length_b   1.000
_cell.length_c   1.000
_cell.angle_alpha   90.00
_cell.angle_beta   90.00
_cell.angle_gamma   90.00
#
_symmetry.space_group_name_H-M   'P 1'
#
loop_
_entity.id
_entity.type
_entity.pdbx_description
1 polymer ?
#
loop_
_entity_poly.entity_id
_entity_poly.type
_entity_poly.pdbx_seq_one_letter_code
_entity_poly.pdbx_strand_id
1 'polypeptide(L)'
;DVYNEFKDYSNIDKMQAIDINFWLMKDILLKADRMTMASSIEGRVPFIDKEVFSVASKLPFDYKVTKENTKVALREAAKEVIPTEAYKKKKLGFPVPIREWIKDGEFKEEIEKTINSDVANKYFNVKFLNKLFNEHLSGKKDNYRKIWTVYTFIKWYQVFFENE
;
A
#
# COMPACT_ATOMS: atom_id res chain seq x y z
N ASP A 1 12.78 -20.10 4.87
CA ASP A 1 11.65 -19.41 5.49
C ASP A 1 12.18 -18.24 6.35
N VAL A 2 11.92 -17.01 5.91
CA VAL A 2 12.43 -15.77 6.54
C VAL A 2 12.13 -15.73 8.04
N TYR A 3 10.97 -16.19 8.47
CA TYR A 3 10.61 -16.22 9.89
C TYR A 3 11.57 -17.07 10.72
N ASN A 4 11.98 -18.23 10.20
CA ASN A 4 12.89 -19.16 10.87
C ASN A 4 14.34 -18.67 10.87
N GLU A 5 14.76 -17.93 9.83
CA GLU A 5 16.09 -17.31 9.78
C GLU A 5 16.27 -16.27 10.89
N PHE A 6 15.18 -15.62 11.30
CA PHE A 6 15.16 -14.60 12.36
C PHE A 6 14.60 -15.12 13.70
N LYS A 7 14.54 -16.44 13.92
CA LYS A 7 13.92 -17.06 15.11
C LYS A 7 14.43 -16.51 16.45
N ASP A 8 15.71 -16.17 16.52
CA ASP A 8 16.39 -15.70 17.75
C ASP A 8 16.35 -14.19 17.94
N TYR A 9 15.73 -13.46 16.99
CA TYR A 9 15.58 -12.01 17.06
C TYR A 9 14.29 -11.63 17.79
N SER A 10 14.17 -10.36 18.18
CA SER A 10 12.95 -9.84 18.78
C SER A 10 11.74 -9.96 17.83
N ASN A 11 10.51 -9.99 18.38
CA ASN A 11 9.30 -10.04 17.55
C ASN A 11 9.20 -8.86 16.58
N ILE A 12 9.69 -7.68 16.97
CA ILE A 12 9.71 -6.48 16.11
C ILE A 12 10.68 -6.68 14.95
N ASP A 13 11.89 -7.19 15.21
CA ASP A 13 12.87 -7.42 14.15
C ASP A 13 12.37 -8.51 13.19
N LYS A 14 11.69 -9.56 13.69
CA LYS A 14 11.01 -10.57 12.84
C LYS A 14 9.96 -9.93 11.93
N MET A 15 9.09 -9.07 12.49
CA MET A 15 8.09 -8.35 11.70
C MET A 15 8.73 -7.48 10.64
N GLN A 16 9.78 -6.73 10.99
CA GLN A 16 10.52 -5.89 10.04
C GLN A 16 11.19 -6.72 8.95
N ALA A 17 11.78 -7.87 9.29
CA ALA A 17 12.37 -8.77 8.31
C ALA A 17 11.34 -9.31 7.32
N ILE A 18 10.15 -9.68 7.78
CA ILE A 18 9.04 -10.11 6.92
C ILE A 18 8.60 -8.97 6.01
N ASP A 19 8.38 -7.77 6.55
CA ASP A 19 7.98 -6.59 5.78
C ASP A 19 9.01 -6.25 4.70
N ILE A 20 10.30 -6.30 5.02
CA ILE A 20 11.37 -6.02 4.06
C ILE A 20 11.39 -7.06 2.94
N ASN A 21 11.33 -8.35 3.27
CA ASN A 21 11.48 -9.43 2.29
C ASN A 21 10.24 -9.63 1.40
N PHE A 22 9.05 -9.29 1.89
CA PHE A 22 7.82 -9.52 1.15
C PHE A 22 7.17 -8.22 0.69
N TRP A 23 6.80 -7.35 1.61
CA TRP A 23 6.06 -6.15 1.26
C TRP A 23 6.94 -5.08 0.61
N LEU A 24 8.07 -4.73 1.23
CA LEU A 24 8.95 -3.70 0.68
C LEU A 24 9.48 -4.09 -0.69
N MET A 25 10.10 -5.26 -0.80
CA MET A 25 10.76 -5.68 -2.05
C MET A 25 9.75 -6.05 -3.14
N LYS A 26 8.72 -6.81 -2.80
CA LYS A 26 7.82 -7.45 -3.80
C LYS A 26 6.59 -6.62 -4.16
N ASP A 27 6.25 -5.60 -3.36
CA ASP A 27 5.15 -4.68 -3.66
C ASP A 27 5.64 -3.24 -3.80
N ILE A 28 6.16 -2.64 -2.73
CA ILE A 28 6.43 -1.19 -2.70
C ILE A 28 7.51 -0.79 -3.70
N LEU A 29 8.67 -1.44 -3.68
CA LEU A 29 9.78 -1.09 -4.57
C LEU A 29 9.50 -1.50 -6.01
N LEU A 30 8.93 -2.68 -6.22
CA LEU A 30 8.55 -3.15 -7.56
C LEU A 30 7.54 -2.20 -8.22
N LYS A 31 6.53 -1.78 -7.47
CA LYS A 31 5.53 -0.83 -7.95
C LYS A 31 6.14 0.55 -8.21
N ALA A 32 6.93 1.07 -7.27
CA ALA A 32 7.58 2.36 -7.43
C ALA A 32 8.46 2.38 -8.68
N ASP A 33 9.30 1.37 -8.87
CA ASP A 33 10.18 1.24 -10.02
C ASP A 33 9.38 1.19 -11.33
N ARG A 34 8.41 0.29 -11.45
CA ARG A 34 7.60 0.15 -12.67
C ARG A 34 6.83 1.41 -13.03
N MET A 35 6.25 2.10 -12.03
CA MET A 35 5.46 3.32 -12.29
C MET A 35 6.34 4.51 -12.67
N THR A 36 7.50 4.67 -12.05
CA THR A 36 8.44 5.74 -12.42
C THR A 36 9.09 5.46 -13.77
N MET A 37 9.53 4.22 -14.02
CA MET A 37 10.15 3.81 -15.28
C MET A 37 9.18 3.88 -16.47
N ALA A 38 7.89 3.68 -16.26
CA ALA A 38 6.88 3.90 -17.30
C ALA A 38 6.87 5.36 -17.84
N SER A 39 7.38 6.29 -17.03
CA SER A 39 7.59 7.70 -17.39
C SER A 39 9.06 8.07 -17.59
N SER A 40 9.95 7.07 -17.76
CA SER A 40 11.40 7.24 -17.90
C SER A 40 12.05 8.02 -16.75
N ILE A 41 11.51 7.88 -15.55
CA ILE A 41 12.03 8.50 -14.31
C ILE A 41 12.69 7.42 -13.46
N GLU A 42 13.97 7.61 -13.11
CA GLU A 42 14.66 6.74 -12.17
C GLU A 42 14.38 7.16 -10.73
N GLY A 43 13.69 6.31 -9.98
CA GLY A 43 13.41 6.55 -8.55
C GLY A 43 14.58 6.15 -7.67
N ARG A 44 15.07 7.06 -6.83
CA ARG A 44 16.12 6.79 -5.82
C ARG A 44 15.50 6.73 -4.42
N VAL A 45 15.98 5.79 -3.60
CA VAL A 45 15.43 5.46 -2.28
C VAL A 45 16.51 5.52 -1.19
N PRO A 46 17.00 6.70 -0.82
CA PRO A 46 18.19 6.88 0.01
C PRO A 46 18.08 6.24 1.40
N PHE A 47 16.89 6.11 1.97
CA PHE A 47 16.68 5.52 3.30
C PHE A 47 16.81 4.00 3.36
N ILE A 48 16.90 3.32 2.22
CA ILE A 48 17.15 1.87 2.14
C ILE A 48 18.48 1.54 1.46
N ASP A 49 19.33 2.55 1.31
CA ASP A 49 20.73 2.34 0.96
C ASP A 49 21.42 1.41 1.95
N LYS A 50 22.34 0.58 1.48
CA LYS A 50 23.01 -0.46 2.30
C LYS A 50 23.72 0.12 3.53
N GLU A 51 24.39 1.25 3.38
CA GLU A 51 25.12 1.90 4.47
C GLU A 51 24.15 2.46 5.50
N VAL A 52 23.09 3.15 5.04
CA VAL A 52 22.04 3.66 5.91
C VAL A 52 21.34 2.52 6.65
N PHE A 53 21.03 1.43 5.95
CA PHE A 53 20.38 0.27 6.54
C PHE A 53 21.30 -0.45 7.55
N SER A 54 22.62 -0.53 7.29
CA SER A 54 23.58 -1.15 8.20
C SER A 54 23.63 -0.45 9.57
N VAL A 55 23.42 0.86 9.59
CA VAL A 55 23.34 1.66 10.82
C VAL A 55 21.94 1.51 11.44
N ALA A 56 20.89 1.71 10.65
CA ALA A 56 19.51 1.69 11.13
C ALA A 56 19.09 0.34 11.74
N SER A 57 19.56 -0.77 11.18
CA SER A 57 19.28 -2.12 11.69
C SER A 57 19.83 -2.37 13.09
N LYS A 58 20.95 -1.72 13.44
CA LYS A 58 21.62 -1.86 14.76
C LYS A 58 21.02 -0.98 15.85
N LEU A 59 20.10 -0.07 15.51
CA LEU A 59 19.49 0.80 16.51
C LEU A 59 18.70 -0.03 17.53
N PRO A 60 18.81 0.29 18.84
CA PRO A 60 17.97 -0.28 19.87
C PRO A 60 16.47 -0.03 19.57
N PHE A 61 15.63 -0.89 20.13
CA PHE A 61 14.17 -0.85 19.89
C PHE A 61 13.57 0.54 20.16
N ASP A 62 13.89 1.17 21.27
CA ASP A 62 13.34 2.47 21.68
C ASP A 62 13.71 3.63 20.72
N TYR A 63 14.78 3.47 19.95
CA TYR A 63 15.14 4.40 18.88
C TYR A 63 14.40 4.14 17.56
N LYS A 64 13.80 2.95 17.40
CA LYS A 64 12.99 2.59 16.24
C LYS A 64 11.54 3.00 16.46
N VAL A 65 10.94 2.60 17.60
CA VAL A 65 9.51 2.80 17.88
C VAL A 65 9.25 2.90 19.39
N THR A 66 8.31 3.77 19.76
CA THR A 66 7.71 3.85 21.10
C THR A 66 6.20 3.65 21.00
N LYS A 67 5.49 3.68 22.13
CA LYS A 67 4.02 3.64 22.15
C LYS A 67 3.39 4.83 21.41
N GLU A 68 4.04 5.99 21.44
CA GLU A 68 3.53 7.24 20.89
C GLU A 68 4.01 7.49 19.46
N ASN A 69 5.24 7.04 19.15
CA ASN A 69 5.92 7.44 17.91
C ASN A 69 6.62 6.28 17.21
N THR A 70 6.63 6.36 15.88
CA THR A 70 7.48 5.55 15.00
C THR A 70 8.62 6.40 14.45
N LYS A 71 9.69 5.76 13.97
CA LYS A 71 10.87 6.42 13.37
C LYS A 71 11.55 7.40 14.35
N VAL A 72 11.68 7.01 15.63
CA VAL A 72 12.12 7.89 16.71
C VAL A 72 13.47 8.52 16.39
N ALA A 73 14.50 7.74 16.10
CA ALA A 73 15.84 8.26 15.77
C ALA A 73 15.82 9.26 14.59
N LEU A 74 15.09 8.93 13.52
CA LEU A 74 14.97 9.83 12.37
C LEU A 74 14.27 11.14 12.73
N ARG A 75 13.22 11.09 13.55
CA ARG A 75 12.50 12.29 13.99
C ARG A 75 13.35 13.15 14.91
N GLU A 76 14.12 12.55 15.80
CA GLU A 76 15.05 13.28 16.67
C GLU A 76 16.15 13.98 15.86
N ALA A 77 16.80 13.27 14.93
CA ALA A 77 17.80 13.86 14.05
C ALA A 77 17.22 14.97 13.15
N ALA A 78 15.97 14.84 12.74
CA ALA A 78 15.33 15.81 11.86
C ALA A 78 15.00 17.14 12.56
N LYS A 79 14.90 17.18 13.91
CA LYS A 79 14.55 18.41 14.66
C LYS A 79 15.43 19.60 14.35
N GLU A 80 16.71 19.35 14.05
CA GLU A 80 17.71 20.39 13.81
C GLU A 80 17.71 20.90 12.37
N VAL A 81 17.09 20.15 11.43
CA VAL A 81 17.25 20.42 9.99
C VAL A 81 15.94 20.66 9.25
N ILE A 82 14.79 20.35 9.86
CA ILE A 82 13.49 20.59 9.23
C ILE A 82 12.52 21.32 10.17
N PRO A 83 11.50 22.04 9.63
CA PRO A 83 10.50 22.74 10.43
C PRO A 83 9.76 21.82 11.41
N THR A 84 9.37 22.39 12.55
CA THR A 84 8.65 21.68 13.63
C THR A 84 7.40 20.97 13.15
N GLU A 85 6.64 21.57 12.27
CA GLU A 85 5.42 21.03 11.69
C GLU A 85 5.68 19.75 10.89
N ALA A 86 6.84 19.65 10.26
CA ALA A 86 7.23 18.48 9.45
C ALA A 86 7.62 17.28 10.33
N TYR A 87 8.56 17.45 11.30
CA TYR A 87 9.00 16.32 12.11
C TYR A 87 7.96 15.83 13.14
N LYS A 88 7.07 16.71 13.59
CA LYS A 88 5.95 16.35 14.50
C LYS A 88 4.75 15.75 13.76
N LYS A 89 4.68 15.90 12.45
CA LYS A 89 3.52 15.41 11.67
C LYS A 89 3.31 13.90 11.88
N LYS A 90 2.06 13.52 12.18
CA LYS A 90 1.69 12.11 12.21
C LYS A 90 1.87 11.49 10.83
N LYS A 91 2.30 10.22 10.79
CA LYS A 91 2.41 9.50 9.52
C LYS A 91 1.04 9.46 8.84
N LEU A 92 0.95 10.05 7.67
CA LEU A 92 -0.16 9.90 6.73
C LEU A 92 0.33 9.02 5.58
N GLY A 93 -0.51 8.09 5.11
CA GLY A 93 -0.28 7.43 3.82
C GLY A 93 -0.43 8.44 2.67
N PHE A 94 -0.26 7.99 1.45
CA PHE A 94 -0.66 8.74 0.25
C PHE A 94 -2.11 8.38 -0.06
N PRO A 95 -3.10 9.15 0.43
CA PRO A 95 -4.50 8.87 0.17
C PRO A 95 -4.79 9.20 -1.29
N VAL A 96 -5.06 8.16 -2.07
CA VAL A 96 -5.63 8.32 -3.40
C VAL A 96 -7.15 8.47 -3.21
N PRO A 97 -7.81 9.44 -3.83
CA PRO A 97 -9.22 9.73 -3.63
C PRO A 97 -10.14 8.73 -4.37
N ILE A 98 -9.79 7.45 -4.38
CA ILE A 98 -10.55 6.36 -5.01
C ILE A 98 -12.00 6.34 -4.50
N ARG A 99 -12.20 6.63 -3.22
CA ARG A 99 -13.53 6.74 -2.61
C ARG A 99 -14.46 7.70 -3.38
N GLU A 100 -13.92 8.82 -3.83
CA GLU A 100 -14.69 9.83 -4.56
C GLU A 100 -14.77 9.50 -6.04
N TRP A 101 -13.67 9.02 -6.64
CA TRP A 101 -13.66 8.64 -8.05
C TRP A 101 -14.66 7.54 -8.41
N ILE A 102 -14.93 6.61 -7.48
CA ILE A 102 -15.94 5.54 -7.67
C ILE A 102 -17.37 6.10 -7.81
N LYS A 103 -17.62 7.31 -7.31
CA LYS A 103 -18.99 7.85 -7.21
C LYS A 103 -19.46 8.54 -8.47
N ASP A 104 -18.56 9.00 -9.32
CA ASP A 104 -18.92 9.86 -10.46
C ASP A 104 -17.99 9.66 -11.66
N GLY A 105 -18.42 10.15 -12.83
CA GLY A 105 -17.68 10.18 -14.08
C GLY A 105 -17.41 8.81 -14.71
N GLU A 106 -16.51 8.83 -15.69
CA GLU A 106 -16.14 7.65 -16.49
C GLU A 106 -15.64 6.48 -15.64
N PHE A 107 -14.97 6.78 -14.52
CA PHE A 107 -14.45 5.74 -13.64
C PHE A 107 -15.56 4.96 -12.90
N LYS A 108 -16.65 5.63 -12.52
CA LYS A 108 -17.84 4.97 -11.99
C LYS A 108 -18.44 4.01 -13.02
N GLU A 109 -18.59 4.46 -14.26
CA GLU A 109 -19.15 3.65 -15.34
C GLU A 109 -18.25 2.44 -15.64
N GLU A 110 -16.95 2.62 -15.65
CA GLU A 110 -15.98 1.53 -15.84
C GLU A 110 -16.07 0.50 -14.71
N ILE A 111 -16.15 0.91 -13.46
CA ILE A 111 -16.31 -0.01 -12.33
C ILE A 111 -17.63 -0.76 -12.42
N GLU A 112 -18.73 -0.07 -12.70
CA GLU A 112 -20.06 -0.69 -12.85
C GLU A 112 -20.07 -1.75 -13.96
N LYS A 113 -19.47 -1.45 -15.11
CA LYS A 113 -19.28 -2.40 -16.20
C LYS A 113 -18.41 -3.59 -15.75
N THR A 114 -17.31 -3.33 -15.04
CA THR A 114 -16.36 -4.37 -14.62
C THR A 114 -16.98 -5.34 -13.61
N ILE A 115 -17.70 -4.84 -12.60
CA ILE A 115 -18.34 -5.71 -11.60
C ILE A 115 -19.54 -6.51 -12.13
N ASN A 116 -20.03 -6.20 -13.34
CA ASN A 116 -21.07 -6.93 -14.04
C ASN A 116 -20.54 -7.77 -15.22
N SER A 117 -19.22 -7.89 -15.39
CA SER A 117 -18.58 -8.66 -16.45
C SER A 117 -18.73 -10.18 -16.26
N ASP A 118 -18.39 -10.96 -17.29
CA ASP A 118 -18.38 -12.43 -17.23
C ASP A 118 -17.38 -12.93 -16.19
N VAL A 119 -16.21 -12.28 -16.06
CA VAL A 119 -15.24 -12.59 -15.01
C VAL A 119 -15.83 -12.38 -13.62
N ALA A 120 -16.58 -11.30 -13.42
CA ALA A 120 -17.27 -11.05 -12.15
C ALA A 120 -18.28 -12.16 -11.86
N ASN A 121 -19.07 -12.57 -12.85
CA ASN A 121 -20.03 -13.66 -12.73
C ASN A 121 -19.38 -15.02 -12.42
N LYS A 122 -18.17 -15.26 -12.95
CA LYS A 122 -17.41 -16.49 -12.73
C LYS A 122 -16.89 -16.64 -11.30
N TYR A 123 -16.46 -15.55 -10.68
CA TYR A 123 -15.73 -15.58 -9.41
C TYR A 123 -16.46 -14.98 -8.21
N PHE A 124 -17.49 -14.17 -8.45
CA PHE A 124 -18.15 -13.41 -7.40
C PHE A 124 -19.67 -13.50 -7.47
N ASN A 125 -20.31 -13.18 -6.36
CA ASN A 125 -21.77 -12.95 -6.33
C ASN A 125 -22.05 -11.52 -6.82
N VAL A 126 -22.37 -11.36 -8.09
CA VAL A 126 -22.62 -10.06 -8.73
C VAL A 126 -23.77 -9.29 -8.08
N LYS A 127 -24.81 -9.96 -7.58
CA LYS A 127 -25.90 -9.29 -6.83
C LYS A 127 -25.35 -8.62 -5.56
N PHE A 128 -24.43 -9.30 -4.86
CA PHE A 128 -23.80 -8.74 -3.67
C PHE A 128 -22.84 -7.59 -4.02
N LEU A 129 -22.09 -7.70 -5.12
CA LEU A 129 -21.21 -6.61 -5.59
C LEU A 129 -22.01 -5.35 -5.92
N ASN A 130 -23.11 -5.49 -6.65
CA ASN A 130 -24.01 -4.37 -6.96
C ASN A 130 -24.61 -3.74 -5.70
N LYS A 131 -24.96 -4.55 -4.70
CA LYS A 131 -25.39 -4.03 -3.39
C LYS A 131 -24.30 -3.18 -2.72
N LEU A 132 -23.06 -3.67 -2.67
CA LEU A 132 -21.92 -2.92 -2.09
C LEU A 132 -21.68 -1.61 -2.85
N PHE A 133 -21.78 -1.65 -4.16
CA PHE A 133 -21.60 -0.48 -5.03
C PHE A 133 -22.68 0.57 -4.78
N ASN A 134 -23.96 0.18 -4.82
CA ASN A 134 -25.07 1.09 -4.58
C ASN A 134 -25.10 1.67 -3.16
N GLU A 135 -24.73 0.89 -2.14
CA GLU A 135 -24.55 1.40 -0.77
C GLU A 135 -23.45 2.45 -0.68
N HIS A 136 -22.38 2.31 -1.48
CA HIS A 136 -21.30 3.28 -1.53
C HIS A 136 -21.70 4.56 -2.28
N LEU A 137 -22.36 4.43 -3.43
CA LEU A 137 -22.85 5.56 -4.22
C LEU A 137 -23.86 6.41 -3.44
N SER A 138 -24.77 5.78 -2.70
CA SER A 138 -25.76 6.47 -1.87
C SER A 138 -25.20 7.07 -0.58
N GLY A 139 -23.92 6.83 -0.26
CA GLY A 139 -23.32 7.25 1.00
C GLY A 139 -23.77 6.45 2.24
N LYS A 140 -24.63 5.43 2.05
CA LYS A 140 -25.13 4.60 3.16
C LYS A 140 -24.01 3.84 3.87
N LYS A 141 -23.02 3.39 3.11
CA LYS A 141 -21.87 2.63 3.65
C LYS A 141 -20.63 2.84 2.81
N ASP A 142 -19.50 3.06 3.48
CA ASP A 142 -18.22 3.19 2.81
C ASP A 142 -17.66 1.80 2.44
N ASN A 143 -17.87 1.40 1.19
CA ASN A 143 -17.43 0.11 0.64
C ASN A 143 -16.27 0.24 -0.37
N TYR A 144 -15.65 1.44 -0.53
CA TYR A 144 -14.70 1.69 -1.61
C TYR A 144 -13.56 0.65 -1.67
N ARG A 145 -13.00 0.23 -0.53
CA ARG A 145 -11.90 -0.74 -0.49
C ARG A 145 -12.31 -2.11 -1.05
N LYS A 146 -13.52 -2.56 -0.72
CA LYS A 146 -14.03 -3.85 -1.22
C LYS A 146 -14.26 -3.79 -2.73
N ILE A 147 -14.87 -2.70 -3.20
CA ILE A 147 -15.12 -2.46 -4.62
C ILE A 147 -13.79 -2.40 -5.37
N TRP A 148 -12.83 -1.62 -4.87
CA TRP A 148 -11.50 -1.50 -5.45
C TRP A 148 -10.76 -2.84 -5.54
N THR A 149 -10.80 -3.65 -4.48
CA THR A 149 -10.14 -4.96 -4.46
C THR A 149 -10.72 -5.89 -5.53
N VAL A 150 -12.05 -5.94 -5.65
CA VAL A 150 -12.71 -6.77 -6.67
C VAL A 150 -12.42 -6.25 -8.07
N TYR A 151 -12.53 -4.94 -8.28
CA TYR A 151 -12.21 -4.29 -9.55
C TYR A 151 -10.78 -4.62 -10.01
N THR A 152 -9.79 -4.44 -9.14
CA THR A 152 -8.38 -4.74 -9.45
C THR A 152 -8.14 -6.21 -9.78
N PHE A 153 -8.81 -7.13 -9.07
CA PHE A 153 -8.74 -8.55 -9.39
C PHE A 153 -9.29 -8.84 -10.79
N ILE A 154 -10.47 -8.30 -11.13
CA ILE A 154 -11.10 -8.54 -12.42
C ILE A 154 -10.22 -7.96 -13.54
N LYS A 155 -9.72 -6.73 -13.40
CA LYS A 155 -8.81 -6.11 -14.38
C LYS A 155 -7.53 -6.91 -14.57
N TRP A 156 -6.94 -7.38 -13.45
CA TRP A 156 -5.79 -8.28 -13.51
C TRP A 156 -6.10 -9.56 -14.28
N TYR A 157 -7.23 -10.20 -14.00
CA TYR A 157 -7.64 -11.41 -14.69
C TYR A 157 -7.83 -11.18 -16.20
N GLN A 158 -8.50 -10.11 -16.57
CA GLN A 158 -8.70 -9.73 -17.96
C GLN A 158 -7.37 -9.53 -18.70
N VAL A 159 -6.41 -8.83 -18.07
CA VAL A 159 -5.10 -8.59 -18.70
C VAL A 159 -4.29 -9.85 -18.89
N PHE A 160 -4.32 -10.77 -17.93
CA PHE A 160 -3.42 -11.94 -17.96
C PHE A 160 -4.05 -13.22 -18.50
N PHE A 161 -5.37 -13.30 -18.60
CA PHE A 161 -6.06 -14.55 -18.97
C PHE A 161 -7.13 -14.41 -20.06
N GLU A 162 -7.50 -13.19 -20.46
CA GLU A 162 -8.48 -12.95 -21.54
C GLU A 162 -7.88 -12.26 -22.77
N ASN A 163 -6.64 -11.78 -22.71
CA ASN A 163 -5.94 -11.15 -23.85
C ASN A 163 -4.96 -12.12 -24.55
N GLU A 164 -5.24 -13.45 -24.50
CA GLU A 164 -4.55 -14.44 -25.33
C GLU A 164 -5.22 -14.60 -26.71
#